data_9e78e5a0d0b07811874ec4f3271448ca
#
_entry.id   9e78e5a0d0b07811874ec4f3271448ca
#
_cell.length_a   1.000
_cell.length_b   1.000
_cell.length_c   1.000
_cell.angle_alpha   90.00
_cell.angle_beta   90.00
_cell.angle_gamma   90.00
#
_symmetry.space_group_name_H-M   'P 1'
#
loop_
_entity.id
_entity.type
_entity.pdbx_description
1 polymer ?
#
loop_
_entity_poly.entity_id
_entity_poly.type
_entity_poly.pdbx_seq_one_letter_code
_entity_poly.pdbx_strand_id
1 'polypeptide(L)'
;MPALATVDQVAARLGESIEAPEEIELAEACLEEASNLVKFYAQQPLWTAATAPAVAVTITVAAAARAVLNPSGFDMERGDMVTFNRSKEYTSGASLTPSEISIIKALGRTGNVRSVGLTSTSRPVPRSRTTAEDRGYCPVDWGGNKPFPLGYE
;
A
#
# COMPACT_ATOMS: atom_id res chain seq x y z
N MET A 1 -21.66 -3.24 -3.74
CA MET A 1 -20.99 -2.61 -2.55
C MET A 1 -20.79 -1.13 -2.83
N PRO A 2 -20.82 -0.21 -1.85
CA PRO A 2 -20.64 1.22 -2.16
C PRO A 2 -19.28 1.46 -2.80
N ALA A 3 -19.27 2.22 -3.89
CA ALA A 3 -18.05 2.64 -4.57
C ALA A 3 -17.20 3.55 -3.66
N LEU A 4 -15.88 3.56 -3.87
CA LEU A 4 -14.96 4.41 -3.12
C LEU A 4 -14.84 5.82 -3.70
N ALA A 5 -15.36 6.03 -4.91
CA ALA A 5 -15.29 7.29 -5.64
C ALA A 5 -16.60 7.55 -6.40
N THR A 6 -16.75 8.74 -6.98
CA THR A 6 -17.93 9.15 -7.75
C THR A 6 -17.61 9.28 -9.24
N VAL A 7 -18.65 9.24 -10.08
CA VAL A 7 -18.54 9.43 -11.54
C VAL A 7 -17.95 10.80 -11.85
N ASP A 8 -18.31 11.85 -11.10
CA ASP A 8 -17.73 13.19 -11.28
C ASP A 8 -16.21 13.22 -11.12
N GLN A 9 -15.66 12.41 -10.21
CA GLN A 9 -14.21 12.30 -10.02
C GLN A 9 -13.54 11.58 -11.20
N VAL A 10 -14.23 10.62 -11.82
CA VAL A 10 -13.73 9.97 -13.05
C VAL A 10 -13.79 10.95 -14.21
N ALA A 11 -14.90 11.69 -14.39
CA ALA A 11 -15.06 12.73 -15.39
C ALA A 11 -13.96 13.80 -15.26
N ALA A 12 -13.72 14.29 -14.05
CA ALA A 12 -12.64 15.24 -13.76
C ALA A 12 -11.25 14.68 -14.10
N ARG A 13 -11.04 13.39 -13.93
CA ARG A 13 -9.79 12.72 -14.29
C ARG A 13 -9.60 12.56 -15.78
N LEU A 14 -10.68 12.33 -16.51
CA LEU A 14 -10.69 12.23 -17.98
C LEU A 14 -10.57 13.59 -18.65
N GLY A 15 -10.99 14.66 -17.95
CA GLY A 15 -11.06 16.00 -18.50
C GLY A 15 -12.28 16.23 -19.40
N GLU A 16 -13.25 15.32 -19.35
CA GLU A 16 -14.48 15.33 -20.15
C GLU A 16 -15.69 15.13 -19.24
N SER A 17 -16.83 15.76 -19.57
CA SER A 17 -18.09 15.51 -18.86
C SER A 17 -18.72 14.21 -19.36
N ILE A 18 -19.15 13.38 -18.41
CA ILE A 18 -19.87 12.13 -18.67
C ILE A 18 -21.35 12.45 -18.51
N GLU A 19 -22.11 12.65 -19.60
CA GLU A 19 -23.50 13.08 -19.56
C GLU A 19 -24.45 12.02 -20.14
N ALA A 20 -23.97 11.18 -21.05
CA ALA A 20 -24.78 10.15 -21.63
C ALA A 20 -25.10 9.05 -20.60
N PRO A 21 -26.37 8.60 -20.51
CA PRO A 21 -26.77 7.60 -19.51
C PRO A 21 -25.97 6.29 -19.64
N GLU A 22 -25.64 5.88 -20.87
CA GLU A 22 -24.83 4.68 -21.13
C GLU A 22 -23.39 4.83 -20.62
N GLU A 23 -22.82 6.03 -20.74
CA GLU A 23 -21.48 6.33 -20.23
C GLU A 23 -21.45 6.39 -18.69
N ILE A 24 -22.53 6.90 -18.08
CA ILE A 24 -22.67 6.93 -16.63
C ILE A 24 -22.73 5.51 -16.07
N GLU A 25 -23.59 4.64 -16.67
CA GLU A 25 -23.70 3.24 -16.29
C GLU A 25 -22.35 2.51 -16.43
N LEU A 26 -21.62 2.75 -17.51
CA LEU A 26 -20.29 2.18 -17.73
C LEU A 26 -19.30 2.68 -16.66
N ALA A 27 -19.30 3.97 -16.37
CA ALA A 27 -18.42 4.56 -15.38
C ALA A 27 -18.71 4.04 -13.97
N GLU A 28 -19.98 3.87 -13.62
CA GLU A 28 -20.42 3.27 -12.35
C GLU A 28 -19.95 1.82 -12.22
N ALA A 29 -20.13 1.03 -13.28
CA ALA A 29 -19.68 -0.37 -13.31
C ALA A 29 -18.14 -0.46 -13.15
N CYS A 30 -17.39 0.36 -13.88
CA CYS A 30 -15.94 0.41 -13.76
C CYS A 30 -15.47 0.88 -12.37
N LEU A 31 -16.17 1.84 -11.77
CA LEU A 31 -15.90 2.30 -10.40
C LEU A 31 -16.18 1.21 -9.36
N GLU A 32 -17.28 0.46 -9.51
CA GLU A 32 -17.57 -0.63 -8.60
C GLU A 32 -16.51 -1.73 -8.69
N GLU A 33 -16.12 -2.12 -9.90
CA GLU A 33 -15.08 -3.11 -10.13
C GLU A 33 -13.74 -2.66 -9.52
N ALA A 34 -13.29 -1.44 -9.82
CA ALA A 34 -12.07 -0.86 -9.26
C ALA A 34 -12.10 -0.80 -7.73
N SER A 35 -13.25 -0.38 -7.15
CA SER A 35 -13.44 -0.32 -5.70
C SER A 35 -13.33 -1.68 -5.05
N ASN A 36 -13.91 -2.71 -5.67
CA ASN A 36 -13.84 -4.08 -5.16
C ASN A 36 -12.42 -4.63 -5.17
N LEU A 37 -11.66 -4.36 -6.26
CA LEU A 37 -10.25 -4.74 -6.34
C LEU A 37 -9.40 -4.04 -5.27
N VAL A 38 -9.58 -2.74 -5.08
CA VAL A 38 -8.87 -1.97 -4.06
C VAL A 38 -9.16 -2.50 -2.66
N LYS A 39 -10.42 -2.74 -2.32
CA LYS A 39 -10.83 -3.33 -1.03
C LYS A 39 -10.24 -4.72 -0.81
N PHE A 40 -10.22 -5.53 -1.87
CA PHE A 40 -9.66 -6.88 -1.83
C PHE A 40 -8.14 -6.85 -1.53
N TYR A 41 -7.38 -6.06 -2.29
CA TYR A 41 -5.93 -5.97 -2.09
C TYR A 41 -5.54 -5.28 -0.78
N ALA A 42 -6.35 -4.31 -0.31
CA ALA A 42 -6.18 -3.69 1.00
C ALA A 42 -6.57 -4.62 2.16
N GLN A 43 -7.32 -5.69 1.90
CA GLN A 43 -7.95 -6.53 2.93
C GLN A 43 -8.87 -5.72 3.87
N GLN A 44 -9.51 -4.69 3.33
CA GLN A 44 -10.36 -3.75 4.05
C GLN A 44 -11.76 -3.65 3.40
N PRO A 45 -12.61 -4.66 3.58
CA PRO A 45 -13.93 -4.71 2.93
C PRO A 45 -14.88 -3.61 3.41
N LEU A 46 -14.62 -3.03 4.58
CA LEU A 46 -15.45 -2.00 5.20
C LEU A 46 -15.11 -0.58 4.76
N TRP A 47 -14.14 -0.39 3.90
CA TRP A 47 -13.84 0.94 3.39
C TRP A 47 -15.01 1.51 2.59
N THR A 48 -15.30 2.76 2.88
CA THR A 48 -16.27 3.61 2.17
C THR A 48 -15.56 4.84 1.62
N ALA A 49 -16.21 5.61 0.78
CA ALA A 49 -15.68 6.87 0.26
C ALA A 49 -15.20 7.83 1.38
N ALA A 50 -15.85 7.78 2.56
CA ALA A 50 -15.50 8.62 3.71
C ALA A 50 -14.36 8.06 4.57
N THR A 51 -14.18 6.75 4.60
CA THR A 51 -13.21 6.08 5.51
C THR A 51 -11.96 5.60 4.81
N ALA A 52 -11.98 5.49 3.48
CA ALA A 52 -10.83 5.08 2.70
C ALA A 52 -9.75 6.17 2.69
N PRO A 53 -8.47 5.80 2.75
CA PRO A 53 -7.37 6.75 2.56
C PRO A 53 -7.48 7.45 1.19
N ALA A 54 -7.15 8.73 1.13
CA ALA A 54 -7.23 9.51 -0.12
C ALA A 54 -6.44 8.86 -1.27
N VAL A 55 -5.32 8.22 -0.97
CA VAL A 55 -4.51 7.49 -1.96
C VAL A 55 -5.29 6.31 -2.56
N ALA A 56 -6.06 5.57 -1.75
CA ALA A 56 -6.88 4.46 -2.24
C ALA A 56 -7.99 4.97 -3.18
N VAL A 57 -8.63 6.09 -2.83
CA VAL A 57 -9.62 6.77 -3.69
C VAL A 57 -8.98 7.19 -5.02
N THR A 58 -7.80 7.83 -4.98
CA THR A 58 -7.09 8.27 -6.19
C THR A 58 -6.75 7.08 -7.11
N ILE A 59 -6.30 5.97 -6.56
CA ILE A 59 -6.00 4.75 -7.32
C ILE A 59 -7.28 4.17 -7.93
N THR A 60 -8.39 4.17 -7.17
CA THR A 60 -9.70 3.71 -7.67
C THR A 60 -10.14 4.54 -8.87
N VAL A 61 -10.08 5.86 -8.77
CA VAL A 61 -10.43 6.78 -9.87
C VAL A 61 -9.54 6.56 -11.08
N ALA A 62 -8.22 6.39 -10.87
CA ALA A 62 -7.29 6.14 -11.96
C ALA A 62 -7.55 4.80 -12.68
N ALA A 63 -7.88 3.75 -11.93
CA ALA A 63 -8.21 2.44 -12.49
C ALA A 63 -9.55 2.49 -13.27
N ALA A 64 -10.58 3.12 -12.70
CA ALA A 64 -11.86 3.29 -13.37
C ALA A 64 -11.75 4.13 -14.65
N ALA A 65 -11.00 5.24 -14.61
CA ALA A 65 -10.77 6.07 -15.80
C ALA A 65 -10.08 5.28 -16.95
N ARG A 66 -9.11 4.42 -16.61
CA ARG A 66 -8.48 3.54 -17.61
C ARG A 66 -9.48 2.55 -18.22
N ALA A 67 -10.36 1.98 -17.40
CA ALA A 67 -11.38 1.04 -17.86
C ALA A 67 -12.42 1.72 -18.77
N VAL A 68 -12.87 2.93 -18.41
CA VAL A 68 -13.78 3.73 -19.26
C VAL A 68 -13.17 4.07 -20.60
N LEU A 69 -11.87 4.41 -20.64
CA LEU A 69 -11.15 4.69 -21.90
C LEU A 69 -10.93 3.45 -22.75
N ASN A 70 -10.99 2.26 -22.20
CA ASN A 70 -10.75 1.02 -22.93
C ASN A 70 -11.68 -0.11 -22.45
N PRO A 71 -13.00 0.03 -22.65
CA PRO A 71 -13.95 -0.96 -22.14
C PRO A 71 -13.80 -2.34 -22.79
N SER A 72 -13.30 -2.39 -24.02
CA SER A 72 -13.08 -3.63 -24.77
C SER A 72 -11.76 -4.33 -24.43
N GLY A 73 -10.88 -3.69 -23.66
CA GLY A 73 -9.60 -4.28 -23.24
C GLY A 73 -8.59 -4.51 -24.37
N PHE A 74 -8.72 -3.79 -25.48
CA PHE A 74 -7.77 -3.93 -26.59
C PHE A 74 -6.39 -3.38 -26.21
N ASP A 75 -5.35 -4.14 -26.49
CA ASP A 75 -3.94 -3.77 -26.31
C ASP A 75 -3.35 -3.05 -27.53
N MET A 76 -4.00 -3.18 -28.70
CA MET A 76 -3.56 -2.60 -29.94
C MET A 76 -4.74 -1.99 -30.70
N GLU A 77 -4.64 -0.70 -30.99
CA GLU A 77 -5.55 0.00 -31.87
C GLU A 77 -4.80 0.39 -33.14
N ARG A 78 -5.26 -0.13 -34.28
CA ARG A 78 -4.65 0.09 -35.57
C ARG A 78 -5.51 1.04 -36.38
N GLY A 79 -5.08 2.29 -36.51
CA GLY A 79 -5.63 3.25 -37.48
C GLY A 79 -4.85 3.20 -38.78
N ASP A 80 -5.41 3.81 -39.85
CA ASP A 80 -4.85 3.79 -41.18
C ASP A 80 -3.40 4.29 -41.31
N MET A 81 -2.96 5.16 -40.41
CA MET A 81 -1.62 5.74 -40.42
C MET A 81 -0.84 5.56 -39.09
N VAL A 82 -1.50 5.20 -38.00
CA VAL A 82 -0.87 5.13 -36.68
C VAL A 82 -1.32 3.89 -35.94
N THR A 83 -0.36 3.19 -35.38
CA THR A 83 -0.65 2.05 -34.47
C THR A 83 -0.36 2.48 -33.04
N PHE A 84 -1.39 2.50 -32.21
CA PHE A 84 -1.25 2.73 -30.78
C PHE A 84 -1.12 1.38 -30.07
N ASN A 85 0.00 1.17 -29.39
CA ASN A 85 0.18 0.03 -28.49
C ASN A 85 -0.03 0.51 -27.06
N ARG A 86 -0.98 -0.09 -26.36
CA ARG A 86 -1.14 0.11 -24.92
C ARG A 86 -0.29 -0.92 -24.16
N SER A 87 0.18 -0.54 -23.00
CA SER A 87 0.90 -1.46 -22.15
C SER A 87 0.00 -2.64 -21.78
N LYS A 88 0.53 -3.86 -21.86
CA LYS A 88 -0.21 -5.09 -21.50
C LYS A 88 -0.71 -5.10 -20.04
N GLU A 89 -0.19 -4.22 -19.21
CA GLU A 89 -0.64 -4.04 -17.83
C GLU A 89 -2.05 -3.42 -17.72
N TYR A 90 -2.59 -2.87 -18.82
CA TYR A 90 -3.87 -2.15 -18.88
C TYR A 90 -4.90 -2.79 -19.80
N THR A 91 -4.73 -4.07 -20.14
CA THR A 91 -5.49 -4.74 -21.20
C THR A 91 -6.87 -5.23 -20.82
N SER A 92 -7.28 -5.21 -19.57
CA SER A 92 -8.62 -5.69 -19.21
C SER A 92 -9.24 -4.93 -18.05
N GLY A 93 -10.39 -4.31 -18.29
CA GLY A 93 -11.25 -3.72 -17.27
C GLY A 93 -10.54 -2.77 -16.31
N ALA A 94 -11.01 -2.70 -15.09
CA ALA A 94 -10.45 -1.85 -14.03
C ALA A 94 -9.20 -2.48 -13.39
N SER A 95 -8.23 -2.89 -14.20
CA SER A 95 -6.99 -3.52 -13.71
C SER A 95 -6.11 -2.55 -12.90
N LEU A 96 -5.46 -3.07 -11.86
CA LEU A 96 -4.50 -2.34 -11.04
C LEU A 96 -3.08 -2.72 -11.46
N THR A 97 -2.20 -1.73 -11.53
CA THR A 97 -0.77 -1.97 -11.80
C THR A 97 -0.08 -2.63 -10.60
N PRO A 98 1.03 -3.34 -10.79
CA PRO A 98 1.79 -3.94 -9.69
C PRO A 98 2.24 -2.91 -8.63
N SER A 99 2.57 -1.69 -9.05
CA SER A 99 2.93 -0.59 -8.16
C SER A 99 1.74 -0.12 -7.32
N GLU A 100 0.56 0.06 -7.93
CA GLU A 100 -0.68 0.41 -7.22
C GLU A 100 -1.06 -0.68 -6.21
N ILE A 101 -0.98 -1.95 -6.59
CA ILE A 101 -1.22 -3.08 -5.70
C ILE A 101 -0.28 -3.05 -4.49
N SER A 102 0.99 -2.75 -4.69
CA SER A 102 1.97 -2.67 -3.60
C SER A 102 1.62 -1.55 -2.61
N ILE A 103 1.21 -0.38 -3.11
CA ILE A 103 0.78 0.77 -2.31
C ILE A 103 -0.49 0.42 -1.52
N ILE A 104 -1.49 -0.17 -2.18
CA ILE A 104 -2.75 -0.56 -1.53
C ILE A 104 -2.51 -1.58 -0.41
N LYS A 105 -1.68 -2.60 -0.65
CA LYS A 105 -1.30 -3.57 0.37
C LYS A 105 -0.58 -2.93 1.57
N ALA A 106 0.26 -1.93 1.32
CA ALA A 106 0.92 -1.18 2.39
C ALA A 106 -0.10 -0.38 3.22
N LEU A 107 -1.05 0.30 2.57
CA LEU A 107 -2.13 1.04 3.24
C LEU A 107 -3.03 0.13 4.09
N GLY A 108 -3.38 -1.04 3.58
CA GLY A 108 -4.18 -2.01 4.32
C GLY A 108 -3.48 -2.51 5.59
N ARG A 109 -2.17 -2.68 5.55
CA ARG A 109 -1.36 -3.05 6.71
C ARG A 109 -1.28 -1.93 7.75
N THR A 110 -1.18 -0.69 7.32
CA THR A 110 -1.07 0.48 8.21
C THR A 110 -2.36 0.69 9.02
N GLY A 111 -3.53 0.41 8.43
CA GLY A 111 -4.81 0.45 9.14
C GLY A 111 -4.98 -0.65 10.18
N ASN A 112 -4.16 -1.68 10.15
CA ASN A 112 -4.20 -2.83 11.02
C ASN A 112 -2.96 -2.91 11.93
N VAL A 113 -2.39 -1.76 12.30
CA VAL A 113 -1.39 -1.70 13.37
C VAL A 113 -2.09 -2.13 14.66
N ARG A 114 -2.17 -3.42 14.89
CA ARG A 114 -2.27 -3.93 16.23
C ARG A 114 -1.07 -3.35 16.95
N SER A 115 -1.33 -2.49 17.92
CA SER A 115 -0.30 -2.17 18.90
C SER A 115 0.16 -3.54 19.45
N VAL A 116 1.29 -4.00 18.94
CA VAL A 116 2.01 -5.07 19.60
C VAL A 116 2.37 -4.43 20.93
N GLY A 117 1.57 -4.74 21.93
CA GLY A 117 1.96 -4.44 23.29
C GLY A 117 3.33 -5.07 23.43
N LEU A 118 4.35 -4.24 23.41
CA LEU A 118 5.66 -4.62 23.90
C LEU A 118 5.43 -4.89 25.40
N THR A 119 4.88 -6.05 25.70
CA THR A 119 5.08 -6.61 26.99
C THR A 119 6.59 -6.79 27.08
N SER A 120 7.24 -5.77 27.63
CA SER A 120 8.57 -5.93 28.18
C SER A 120 8.43 -7.08 29.16
N THR A 121 8.61 -8.29 28.69
CA THR A 121 9.05 -9.38 29.51
C THR A 121 10.50 -9.03 29.86
N SER A 122 10.66 -7.99 30.64
CA SER A 122 11.83 -7.88 31.48
C SER A 122 11.72 -9.08 32.42
N ARG A 123 12.14 -10.23 31.90
CA ARG A 123 12.51 -11.35 32.75
C ARG A 123 13.42 -10.73 33.78
N PRO A 124 13.03 -10.69 35.06
CA PRO A 124 13.92 -10.14 36.04
C PRO A 124 15.19 -10.96 35.93
N VAL A 125 16.23 -10.30 35.41
CA VAL A 125 17.57 -10.89 35.42
C VAL A 125 17.79 -11.19 36.90
N PRO A 126 17.93 -12.46 37.32
CA PRO A 126 18.21 -12.76 38.69
C PRO A 126 19.46 -11.97 39.01
N ARG A 127 19.33 -10.97 39.87
CA ARG A 127 20.49 -10.30 40.44
C ARG A 127 21.31 -11.41 41.08
N SER A 128 22.35 -11.85 40.38
CA SER A 128 23.36 -12.69 40.99
C SER A 128 23.81 -11.90 42.20
N ARG A 129 23.56 -12.49 43.39
CA ARG A 129 24.15 -11.98 44.62
C ARG A 129 25.66 -12.07 44.38
N THR A 130 26.23 -10.97 43.93
CA THR A 130 27.68 -10.82 43.99
C THR A 130 28.03 -10.81 45.46
N THR A 131 28.60 -11.91 45.93
CA THR A 131 29.23 -11.97 47.23
C THR A 131 30.36 -10.96 47.27
N ALA A 132 30.71 -10.47 48.42
CA ALA A 132 31.71 -9.40 48.60
C ALA A 132 33.09 -9.74 48.00
N GLU A 133 33.30 -10.99 47.65
CA GLU A 133 34.53 -11.50 47.03
C GLU A 133 34.59 -11.24 45.51
N ASP A 134 33.44 -11.00 44.85
CA ASP A 134 33.38 -10.73 43.40
C ASP A 134 33.55 -9.25 43.05
N ARG A 135 33.92 -8.40 44.01
CA ARG A 135 34.03 -6.96 43.78
C ARG A 135 35.18 -6.57 42.83
N GLY A 136 35.97 -7.50 42.41
CA GLY A 136 37.08 -7.25 41.42
C GLY A 136 36.78 -7.72 40.02
N TYR A 137 35.68 -8.42 39.80
CA TYR A 137 35.36 -8.97 38.51
C TYR A 137 34.17 -8.20 37.86
N CYS A 138 34.47 -7.38 36.93
CA CYS A 138 33.48 -6.79 36.05
C CYS A 138 33.27 -7.73 34.86
N PRO A 139 32.21 -8.56 34.84
CA PRO A 139 32.01 -9.55 33.77
C PRO A 139 31.65 -8.92 32.42
N VAL A 140 31.53 -7.61 32.38
CA VAL A 140 31.19 -6.86 31.17
C VAL A 140 32.36 -5.97 30.81
N ASP A 141 33.45 -6.60 30.43
CA ASP A 141 34.51 -5.90 29.71
C ASP A 141 34.01 -5.67 28.29
N TRP A 142 33.40 -4.53 28.06
CA TRP A 142 32.99 -4.08 26.74
C TRP A 142 34.18 -3.73 25.84
N GLY A 143 35.30 -4.45 26.02
CA GLY A 143 36.38 -4.49 25.04
C GLY A 143 37.13 -3.18 24.80
N GLY A 144 36.79 -2.15 25.58
CA GLY A 144 37.29 -0.83 25.29
C GLY A 144 38.42 -0.31 26.20
N ASN A 145 38.62 -0.89 27.35
CA ASN A 145 39.51 -0.29 28.34
C ASN A 145 40.48 -1.28 29.02
N LYS A 146 40.98 -2.23 28.28
CA LYS A 146 42.24 -2.83 28.74
C LYS A 146 43.33 -1.79 28.55
N PRO A 147 43.94 -1.30 29.63
CA PRO A 147 45.12 -0.49 29.45
C PRO A 147 46.11 -1.36 28.69
N PHE A 148 46.49 -0.89 27.51
CA PHE A 148 47.62 -1.51 26.79
C PHE A 148 48.78 -1.59 27.71
N PRO A 149 49.42 -2.73 27.88
CA PRO A 149 50.66 -2.79 28.60
C PRO A 149 51.65 -1.94 27.79
N LEU A 150 51.97 -0.79 28.32
CA LEU A 150 53.07 0.01 27.85
C LEU A 150 54.34 -0.76 28.22
N GLY A 151 54.69 -1.69 27.35
CA GLY A 151 56.01 -2.29 27.39
C GLY A 151 56.97 -1.34 26.69
N TYR A 152 57.63 -0.52 27.46
CA TYR A 152 58.83 0.15 27.04
C TYR A 152 59.97 -0.48 27.79
N GLU A 153 60.74 -1.21 27.06
CA GLU A 153 62.22 -1.23 27.17
C GLU A 153 62.77 -1.80 25.88
#